data_cfb121a1984b8773392f0268fcf7782b
#
_entry.id   cfb121a1984b8773392f0268fcf7782b
#
_cell.length_a   1.000
_cell.length_b   1.000
_cell.length_c   1.000
_cell.angle_alpha   90.00
_cell.angle_beta   90.00
_cell.angle_gamma   90.00
#
_symmetry.space_group_name_H-M   'P 1'
#
loop_
_entity.id
_entity.type
_entity.pdbx_description
1 polymer ?
#
loop_
_entity_poly.entity_id
_entity_poly.type
_entity_poly.pdbx_seq_one_letter_code
_entity_poly.pdbx_strand_id
1 'polypeptide(L)'
;MKLKIETSKRIELVDITSEIQEEVRKNEIPEGICLISTRHTTAGIIVNENESGLKEDILNLLDKLVPTSAGYRHDRIDNNADSHLRAVLLGASEALPILEGKLELGTWQRIFFAEMDGPRNRTIDITLLRA
;
A
#
# COMPACT_ATOMS: atom_id res chain seq x y z
N MET A 1 9.48 -7.09 10.64
CA MET A 1 10.30 -5.91 10.29
C MET A 1 9.40 -4.75 9.87
N LYS A 2 9.76 -3.56 10.26
CA LYS A 2 8.90 -2.38 10.05
C LYS A 2 9.57 -1.34 9.18
N LEU A 3 8.85 -0.86 8.18
CA LEU A 3 9.24 0.27 7.37
C LEU A 3 8.37 1.46 7.79
N LYS A 4 9.01 2.57 8.19
CA LYS A 4 8.30 3.79 8.56
C LYS A 4 8.40 4.80 7.43
N ILE A 5 7.26 5.37 7.07
CA ILE A 5 7.19 6.42 6.05
C ILE A 5 6.35 7.59 6.54
N GLU A 6 6.61 8.77 5.99
CA GLU A 6 5.78 9.95 6.17
C GLU A 6 5.07 10.22 4.86
N THR A 7 3.74 10.29 4.90
CA THR A 7 2.97 10.67 3.72
C THR A 7 2.80 12.19 3.67
N SER A 8 2.60 12.72 2.48
CA SER A 8 2.61 14.18 2.25
C SER A 8 1.26 14.74 1.83
N LYS A 9 0.34 13.91 1.40
CA LYS A 9 -0.98 14.30 0.92
C LYS A 9 -2.07 13.50 1.60
N ARG A 10 -3.31 13.99 1.53
CA ARG A 10 -4.44 13.24 2.07
C ARG A 10 -4.61 11.91 1.35
N ILE A 11 -4.49 11.91 0.03
CA ILE A 11 -4.62 10.72 -0.82
C ILE A 11 -3.39 10.69 -1.73
N GLU A 12 -2.63 9.59 -1.67
CA GLU A 12 -1.48 9.40 -2.55
C GLU A 12 -1.05 7.94 -2.62
N LEU A 13 -0.38 7.58 -3.70
CA LEU A 13 0.26 6.28 -3.87
C LEU A 13 1.75 6.47 -3.68
N VAL A 14 2.31 5.92 -2.61
CA VAL A 14 3.73 6.01 -2.30
C VAL A 14 4.42 4.73 -2.75
N ASP A 15 5.33 4.82 -3.70
CA ASP A 15 6.10 3.68 -4.18
C ASP A 15 7.12 3.25 -3.13
N ILE A 16 6.96 2.05 -2.60
CA ILE A 16 7.83 1.49 -1.56
C ILE A 16 8.65 0.29 -2.05
N THR A 17 8.69 0.08 -3.35
CA THR A 17 9.32 -1.11 -3.95
C THR A 17 10.79 -1.25 -3.57
N SER A 18 11.55 -0.16 -3.67
CA SER A 18 13.00 -0.20 -3.40
C SER A 18 13.30 -0.55 -1.94
N GLU A 19 12.53 -0.01 -1.01
CA GLU A 19 12.68 -0.28 0.41
C GLU A 19 12.37 -1.74 0.73
N ILE A 20 11.32 -2.30 0.12
CA ILE A 20 10.97 -3.71 0.31
C ILE A 20 12.04 -4.61 -0.30
N GLN A 21 12.50 -4.30 -1.51
CA GLN A 21 13.54 -5.09 -2.18
C GLN A 21 14.85 -5.08 -1.36
N GLU A 22 15.20 -3.96 -0.77
CA GLU A 22 16.39 -3.86 0.09
C GLU A 22 16.27 -4.77 1.32
N GLU A 23 15.09 -4.85 1.91
CA GLU A 23 14.87 -5.76 3.05
C GLU A 23 14.98 -7.22 2.65
N VAL A 24 14.47 -7.59 1.50
CA VAL A 24 14.63 -8.94 0.95
C VAL A 24 16.12 -9.26 0.74
N ARG A 25 16.85 -8.33 0.14
CA ARG A 25 18.28 -8.49 -0.12
C ARG A 25 19.08 -8.66 1.17
N LYS A 26 18.84 -7.84 2.17
CA LYS A 26 19.54 -7.90 3.46
C LYS A 26 19.37 -9.22 4.19
N ASN A 27 18.21 -9.85 4.05
CA ASN A 27 17.90 -11.09 4.75
C ASN A 27 18.37 -12.34 4.01
N GLU A 28 18.95 -12.17 2.84
CA GLU A 28 19.58 -13.26 2.07
C GLU A 28 18.67 -14.47 1.87
N ILE A 29 17.41 -14.22 1.53
CA ILE A 29 16.43 -15.28 1.28
C ILE A 29 16.47 -15.64 -0.20
N PRO A 30 16.93 -16.86 -0.56
CA PRO A 30 16.98 -17.25 -1.96
C PRO A 30 15.62 -17.51 -2.57
N GLU A 31 14.71 -18.10 -1.79
CA GLU A 31 13.36 -18.44 -2.24
C GLU A 31 12.40 -18.38 -1.06
N GLY A 32 11.21 -17.86 -1.30
CA GLY A 32 10.21 -17.73 -0.24
C GLY A 32 9.08 -16.78 -0.61
N ILE A 33 8.50 -16.20 0.42
CA ILE A 33 7.40 -15.25 0.28
C ILE A 33 7.71 -14.00 1.09
N CYS A 34 7.44 -12.85 0.49
CA CYS A 34 7.45 -11.55 1.17
C CYS A 34 6.00 -11.12 1.37
N LEU A 35 5.57 -11.01 2.62
CA LEU A 35 4.27 -10.46 2.96
C LEU A 35 4.45 -9.01 3.36
N ILE A 36 3.74 -8.12 2.69
CA ILE A 36 3.73 -6.69 2.97
C ILE A 36 2.35 -6.35 3.50
N SER A 37 2.28 -5.77 4.69
CA SER A 37 0.99 -5.49 5.32
C SER A 37 1.00 -4.18 6.08
N THR A 38 -0.18 -3.63 6.30
CA THR A 38 -0.37 -2.47 7.16
C THR A 38 -1.51 -2.72 8.14
N ARG A 39 -1.34 -2.23 9.36
CA ARG A 39 -2.37 -2.28 10.39
C ARG A 39 -3.18 -0.99 10.48
N HIS A 40 -2.87 -0.01 9.64
CA HIS A 40 -3.64 1.21 9.53
C HIS A 40 -4.97 0.94 8.84
N THR A 41 -6.05 1.52 9.34
CA THR A 41 -7.40 1.30 8.80
C THR A 41 -7.79 2.28 7.71
N THR A 42 -6.93 3.25 7.39
CA THR A 42 -7.17 4.28 6.37
C THR A 42 -6.11 4.26 5.26
N ALA A 43 -5.51 3.10 5.04
CA ALA A 43 -4.50 2.90 4.00
C ALA A 43 -4.56 1.46 3.51
N GLY A 44 -3.93 1.20 2.36
CA GLY A 44 -3.86 -0.14 1.79
C GLY A 44 -2.51 -0.40 1.13
N ILE A 45 -2.32 -1.65 0.70
CA ILE A 45 -1.14 -2.06 -0.06
C ILE A 45 -1.62 -2.53 -1.43
N ILE A 46 -1.06 -1.99 -2.50
CA ILE A 46 -1.40 -2.39 -3.87
C ILE A 46 -0.16 -2.61 -4.70
N VAL A 47 -0.31 -3.36 -5.79
CA VAL A 47 0.77 -3.64 -6.74
C VAL A 47 0.26 -3.32 -8.14
N ASN A 48 0.89 -2.36 -8.79
CA ASN A 48 0.62 -2.03 -10.19
C ASN A 48 1.74 -1.14 -10.73
N GLU A 49 1.53 -0.58 -11.91
CA GLU A 49 2.54 0.22 -12.60
C GLU A 49 2.66 1.63 -12.00
N ASN A 50 3.89 2.11 -11.86
CA ASN A 50 4.14 3.48 -11.42
C ASN A 50 4.27 4.40 -12.64
N GLU A 51 3.11 4.84 -13.15
CA GLU A 51 3.02 5.80 -14.24
C GLU A 51 2.07 6.91 -13.79
N SER A 52 2.41 8.16 -14.04
CA SER A 52 1.69 9.29 -13.45
C SER A 52 0.22 9.36 -13.83
N GLY A 53 -0.11 9.11 -15.09
CA GLY A 53 -1.51 9.10 -15.54
C GLY A 53 -2.31 7.96 -14.94
N LEU A 54 -1.72 6.77 -14.87
CA LEU A 54 -2.37 5.62 -14.26
C LEU A 54 -2.61 5.81 -12.77
N LYS A 55 -1.64 6.38 -12.05
CA LYS A 55 -1.83 6.68 -10.63
C LYS A 55 -2.98 7.66 -10.42
N GLU A 56 -3.07 8.67 -11.26
CA GLU A 56 -4.15 9.63 -11.23
C GLU A 56 -5.50 8.95 -11.52
N ASP A 57 -5.55 8.07 -12.51
CA ASP A 57 -6.75 7.29 -12.84
C ASP A 57 -7.18 6.39 -11.70
N ILE A 58 -6.25 5.76 -11.01
CA ILE A 58 -6.54 4.92 -9.83
C ILE A 58 -7.20 5.77 -8.73
N LEU A 59 -6.62 6.91 -8.41
CA LEU A 59 -7.18 7.79 -7.39
C LEU A 59 -8.55 8.34 -7.78
N ASN A 60 -8.74 8.70 -9.04
CA ASN A 60 -10.03 9.14 -9.56
C ASN A 60 -11.08 8.04 -9.52
N LEU A 61 -10.70 6.80 -9.81
CA LEU A 61 -11.60 5.65 -9.71
C LEU A 61 -12.08 5.46 -8.26
N LEU A 62 -11.16 5.54 -7.31
CA LEU A 62 -11.51 5.42 -5.89
C LEU A 62 -12.45 6.54 -5.45
N ASP A 63 -12.24 7.76 -5.93
CA ASP A 63 -13.11 8.89 -5.64
C ASP A 63 -14.52 8.67 -6.19
N LYS A 64 -14.65 8.08 -7.37
CA LYS A 64 -15.94 7.76 -7.98
C LYS A 64 -16.68 6.64 -7.24
N LEU A 65 -15.94 5.59 -6.84
CA LEU A 65 -16.53 4.45 -6.15
C LEU A 65 -16.91 4.78 -4.70
N VAL A 66 -16.09 5.58 -4.06
CA VAL A 66 -16.27 5.97 -2.65
C VAL A 66 -16.08 7.48 -2.54
N PRO A 67 -17.12 8.26 -2.90
CA PRO A 67 -17.03 9.72 -2.79
C PRO A 67 -16.93 10.16 -1.35
N THR A 68 -16.27 11.29 -1.13
CA THR A 68 -16.17 11.92 0.19
C THR A 68 -17.54 12.46 0.61
N SER A 69 -17.87 12.34 1.90
CA SER A 69 -19.07 12.94 2.49
C SER A 69 -20.39 12.50 1.83
N ALA A 70 -20.51 11.21 1.51
CA ALA A 70 -21.72 10.68 0.88
C ALA A 70 -22.77 10.17 1.88
N GLY A 71 -22.87 10.78 3.04
CA GLY A 71 -23.86 10.42 4.06
C GLY A 71 -23.47 9.22 4.90
N TYR A 72 -22.19 8.92 4.99
CA TYR A 72 -21.70 7.80 5.80
C TYR A 72 -21.89 8.06 7.30
N ARG A 73 -22.28 7.02 8.03
CA ARG A 73 -22.50 7.12 9.48
C ARG A 73 -21.20 7.45 10.25
N HIS A 74 -20.07 6.91 9.81
CA HIS A 74 -18.78 7.15 10.46
C HIS A 74 -18.34 8.62 10.39
N ASP A 75 -18.81 9.36 9.39
CA ASP A 75 -18.51 10.79 9.25
C ASP A 75 -19.04 11.63 10.42
N ARG A 76 -19.98 11.10 11.18
CA ARG A 76 -20.46 11.75 12.41
C ARG A 76 -19.41 11.75 13.52
N ILE A 77 -18.42 10.85 13.42
CA ILE A 77 -17.36 10.69 14.43
C ILE A 77 -16.08 11.40 13.96
N ASP A 78 -15.52 10.98 12.80
CA ASP A 78 -14.20 11.43 12.36
C ASP A 78 -14.16 12.07 10.97
N ASN A 79 -15.27 12.13 10.27
CA ASN A 79 -15.37 12.70 8.92
C ASN A 79 -14.38 12.11 7.90
N ASN A 80 -14.04 10.82 8.06
CA ASN A 80 -13.12 10.11 7.18
C ASN A 80 -13.61 8.71 6.79
N ALA A 81 -14.92 8.52 6.71
CA ALA A 81 -15.48 7.23 6.31
C ALA A 81 -15.00 6.79 4.93
N ASP A 82 -14.86 7.72 4.00
CA ASP A 82 -14.33 7.45 2.65
C ASP A 82 -12.94 6.81 2.70
N SER A 83 -12.08 7.28 3.60
CA SER A 83 -10.73 6.74 3.78
C SER A 83 -10.76 5.27 4.22
N HIS A 84 -11.59 4.94 5.19
CA HIS A 84 -11.78 3.56 5.65
C HIS A 84 -12.36 2.66 4.57
N LEU A 85 -13.37 3.12 3.87
CA LEU A 85 -14.04 2.34 2.83
C LEU A 85 -13.13 2.08 1.64
N ARG A 86 -12.33 3.07 1.24
CA ARG A 86 -11.33 2.89 0.20
C ARG A 86 -10.28 1.88 0.63
N ALA A 87 -9.84 1.94 1.89
CA ALA A 87 -8.88 0.97 2.44
C ALA A 87 -9.44 -0.46 2.40
N VAL A 88 -10.73 -0.63 2.70
CA VAL A 88 -11.41 -1.95 2.61
C VAL A 88 -11.35 -2.49 1.18
N LEU A 89 -11.60 -1.64 0.17
CA LEU A 89 -11.54 -2.05 -1.23
C LEU A 89 -10.13 -2.44 -1.66
N LEU A 90 -9.11 -1.70 -1.20
CA LEU A 90 -7.72 -1.92 -1.60
C LEU A 90 -7.11 -3.16 -0.94
N GLY A 91 -7.47 -3.42 0.30
CA GLY A 91 -6.87 -4.50 1.08
C GLY A 91 -5.64 -4.05 1.86
N ALA A 92 -5.36 -4.78 2.94
CA ALA A 92 -4.32 -4.42 3.90
C ALA A 92 -2.99 -5.13 3.67
N SER A 93 -2.91 -6.06 2.73
CA SER A 93 -1.70 -6.85 2.51
C SER A 93 -1.58 -7.38 1.09
N GLU A 94 -0.33 -7.64 0.70
CA GLU A 94 0.02 -8.33 -0.54
C GLU A 94 1.12 -9.34 -0.22
N ALA A 95 1.02 -10.53 -0.80
CA ALA A 95 2.05 -11.56 -0.70
C ALA A 95 2.73 -11.71 -2.06
N LEU A 96 4.04 -11.57 -2.09
CA LEU A 96 4.82 -11.67 -3.32
C LEU A 96 5.90 -12.74 -3.18
N PRO A 97 6.10 -13.58 -4.21
CA PRO A 97 7.17 -14.57 -4.17
C PRO A 97 8.55 -13.93 -4.22
N ILE A 98 9.50 -14.62 -3.60
CA ILE A 98 10.93 -14.30 -3.68
C ILE A 98 11.60 -15.43 -4.44
N LEU A 99 12.40 -15.09 -5.45
CA LEU A 99 13.18 -16.06 -6.20
C LEU A 99 14.55 -15.48 -6.49
N GLU A 100 15.59 -16.30 -6.31
CA GLU A 100 16.99 -15.87 -6.51
C GLU A 100 17.33 -14.60 -5.72
N GLY A 101 16.81 -14.49 -4.51
CA GLY A 101 17.08 -13.36 -3.60
C GLY A 101 16.35 -12.06 -3.94
N LYS A 102 15.39 -12.10 -4.86
CA LYS A 102 14.67 -10.92 -5.34
C LYS A 102 13.17 -11.13 -5.32
N LEU A 103 12.42 -10.06 -5.16
CA LEU A 103 11.00 -10.08 -5.38
C LEU A 103 10.68 -10.44 -6.84
N GLU A 104 9.80 -11.39 -7.03
CA GLU A 104 9.30 -11.78 -8.35
C GLU A 104 8.23 -10.77 -8.80
N LEU A 105 8.67 -9.67 -9.38
CA LEU A 105 7.78 -8.65 -9.91
C LEU A 105 7.80 -8.69 -11.43
N GLY A 106 6.65 -8.47 -12.05
CA GLY A 106 6.57 -8.19 -13.48
C GLY A 106 7.33 -6.90 -13.80
N THR A 107 7.69 -6.73 -15.08
CA THR A 107 8.50 -5.58 -15.52
C THR A 107 7.96 -4.23 -15.04
N TRP A 108 6.64 -4.08 -15.01
CA TRP A 108 6.00 -2.81 -14.65
C TRP A 108 5.42 -2.79 -13.26
N GLN A 109 5.44 -3.89 -12.52
CA GLN A 109 4.88 -3.95 -11.19
C GLN A 109 5.73 -3.18 -10.18
N ARG A 110 5.07 -2.32 -9.41
CA ARG A 110 5.63 -1.60 -8.28
C ARG A 110 4.71 -1.79 -7.10
N ILE A 111 5.25 -1.72 -5.92
CA ILE A 111 4.48 -1.86 -4.67
C ILE A 111 4.20 -0.47 -4.13
N PHE A 112 2.92 -0.19 -3.85
CA PHE A 112 2.52 1.10 -3.30
C PHE A 112 1.89 0.96 -1.93
N PHE A 113 2.25 1.89 -1.05
CA PHE A 113 1.44 2.21 0.11
C PHE A 113 0.38 3.21 -0.35
N ALA A 114 -0.88 2.83 -0.27
CA ALA A 114 -2.00 3.67 -0.71
C ALA A 114 -2.53 4.46 0.49
N GLU A 115 -2.12 5.72 0.61
CA GLU A 115 -2.56 6.62 1.67
C GLU A 115 -3.93 7.20 1.35
N MET A 116 -4.89 7.00 2.25
CA MET A 116 -6.27 7.49 2.05
C MET A 116 -6.69 8.54 3.09
N ASP A 117 -5.86 8.88 4.05
CA ASP A 117 -6.18 9.86 5.12
C ASP A 117 -4.91 10.53 5.68
N GLY A 118 -4.03 10.94 4.78
CA GLY A 118 -2.79 11.64 5.14
C GLY A 118 -2.96 13.16 5.23
N PRO A 119 -1.86 13.86 5.48
CA PRO A 119 -0.51 13.33 5.72
C PRO A 119 -0.37 12.75 7.14
N ARG A 120 0.36 11.65 7.26
CA ARG A 120 0.59 10.97 8.54
C ARG A 120 1.93 10.24 8.55
N ASN A 121 2.37 9.88 9.76
CA ASN A 121 3.41 8.88 9.95
C ASN A 121 2.76 7.51 9.84
N ARG A 122 3.28 6.66 8.97
CA ARG A 122 2.72 5.33 8.70
C ARG A 122 3.77 4.26 8.91
N THR A 123 3.31 3.06 9.26
CA THR A 123 4.15 1.88 9.43
C THR A 123 3.68 0.78 8.49
N ILE A 124 4.62 0.14 7.82
CA ILE A 124 4.40 -1.01 6.96
C ILE A 124 5.15 -2.18 7.57
N ASP A 125 4.47 -3.31 7.75
CA ASP A 125 5.08 -4.52 8.25
C ASP A 125 5.55 -5.38 7.08
N ILE A 126 6.78 -5.89 7.18
CA ILE A 126 7.37 -6.78 6.17
C ILE A 126 7.69 -8.09 6.87
N THR A 127 7.08 -9.16 6.39
CA THR A 127 7.31 -10.50 6.91
C THR A 127 7.90 -11.37 5.82
N LEU A 128 9.08 -11.93 6.08
CA LEU A 128 9.78 -12.79 5.13
C LEU A 128 9.70 -14.23 5.58
N LEU A 129 9.23 -15.08 4.70
CA LEU A 129 9.10 -16.51 4.96
C LEU A 129 9.96 -17.27 3.95
N ARG A 130 10.97 -17.97 4.47
CA ARG A 130 11.85 -18.80 3.64
C ARG A 130 11.15 -20.09 3.25
N ALA A 131 11.24 -20.46 1.99
CA ALA A 131 10.72 -21.74 1.50
C ALA A 131 11.59 -22.90 1.97
#